data_895142b92da52fe8fe8627b38b9cbca3
#
_entry.id   895142b92da52fe8fe8627b38b9cbca3
#
_cell.length_a   1.000
_cell.length_b   1.000
_cell.length_c   1.000
_cell.angle_alpha   90.00
_cell.angle_beta   90.00
_cell.angle_gamma   90.00
#
_symmetry.space_group_name_H-M   'P 1'
#
loop_
_entity.id
_entity.type
_entity.pdbx_description
1 polymer ?
#
loop_
_entity_poly.entity_id
_entity_poly.type
_entity_poly.pdbx_seq_one_letter_code
_entity_poly.pdbx_strand_id
1 'polypeptide(L)'
;MSERSGIPVSTLSKVEHDRLTLTYDRLQQLSRRLGMRMSELFAESQDEAPPAVTARRSVGDKERSVRVETPNYDYYYLCTELRRKRMIPVITRIRAKTSEQFGELVHHTGEEFIFVLKGRIVVNTEFYDPVTLGEGEFIYIDSTMGHAYLVAEGCDEAEVLGVMSSSDEELMQSLMSLHDEGARSGRM
;
A
#
# COMPACT_ATOMS: atom_id res chain seq x y z
N MET A 1 -16.76 30.93 -0.76
CA MET A 1 -15.47 30.47 -1.35
C MET A 1 -14.35 31.51 -1.17
N SER A 2 -14.51 32.78 -1.63
CA SER A 2 -13.47 33.82 -1.57
C SER A 2 -12.90 34.08 -0.16
N GLU A 3 -13.75 34.24 0.85
CA GLU A 3 -13.30 34.43 2.24
C GLU A 3 -12.48 33.24 2.78
N ARG A 4 -12.88 32.01 2.43
CA ARG A 4 -12.17 30.80 2.89
C ARG A 4 -10.85 30.59 2.14
N SER A 5 -10.83 30.84 0.84
CA SER A 5 -9.65 30.64 0.00
C SER A 5 -8.66 31.80 0.04
N GLY A 6 -9.13 33.01 0.40
CA GLY A 6 -8.36 34.26 0.29
C GLY A 6 -8.08 34.69 -1.14
N ILE A 7 -8.79 34.14 -2.11
CA ILE A 7 -8.71 34.51 -3.53
C ILE A 7 -9.90 35.43 -3.84
N PRO A 8 -9.68 36.60 -4.51
CA PRO A 8 -10.76 37.50 -4.88
C PRO A 8 -11.85 36.83 -5.71
N VAL A 9 -13.11 37.20 -5.47
CA VAL A 9 -14.26 36.66 -6.21
C VAL A 9 -14.10 36.79 -7.71
N SER A 10 -13.56 37.94 -8.18
CA SER A 10 -13.32 38.20 -9.62
C SER A 10 -12.28 37.24 -10.23
N THR A 11 -11.31 36.77 -9.42
CA THR A 11 -10.31 35.79 -9.86
C THR A 11 -10.94 34.40 -9.92
N LEU A 12 -11.68 34.01 -8.87
CA LEU A 12 -12.38 32.72 -8.83
C LEU A 12 -13.37 32.59 -9.98
N SER A 13 -14.16 33.63 -10.24
CA SER A 13 -15.09 33.64 -11.37
C SER A 13 -14.39 33.46 -12.74
N LYS A 14 -13.21 34.03 -12.92
CA LYS A 14 -12.44 33.82 -14.16
C LYS A 14 -11.94 32.39 -14.28
N VAL A 15 -11.54 31.78 -13.18
CA VAL A 15 -11.10 30.38 -13.14
C VAL A 15 -12.28 29.42 -13.43
N GLU A 16 -13.43 29.66 -12.80
CA GLU A 16 -14.65 28.86 -13.01
C GLU A 16 -15.17 28.92 -14.46
N HIS A 17 -14.80 29.95 -15.21
CA HIS A 17 -15.17 30.12 -16.63
C HIS A 17 -14.00 29.84 -17.59
N ASP A 18 -12.98 29.11 -17.18
CA ASP A 18 -11.78 28.78 -17.96
C ASP A 18 -11.05 30.00 -18.59
N ARG A 19 -11.22 31.18 -17.97
CA ARG A 19 -10.58 32.41 -18.43
C ARG A 19 -9.26 32.75 -17.74
N LEU A 20 -8.91 31.97 -16.71
CA LEU A 20 -7.68 32.13 -15.93
C LEU A 20 -7.30 30.82 -15.28
N THR A 21 -6.01 30.48 -15.38
CA THR A 21 -5.42 29.35 -14.65
C THR A 21 -4.74 29.87 -13.39
N LEU A 22 -4.93 29.20 -12.26
CA LEU A 22 -4.22 29.50 -11.02
C LEU A 22 -2.76 29.04 -11.14
N THR A 23 -1.85 29.86 -10.62
CA THR A 23 -0.45 29.45 -10.47
C THR A 23 -0.32 28.37 -9.38
N TYR A 24 0.77 27.61 -9.41
CA TYR A 24 1.06 26.59 -8.40
C TYR A 24 0.97 27.13 -6.95
N ASP A 25 1.55 28.30 -6.69
CA ASP A 25 1.51 28.94 -5.37
C ASP A 25 0.08 29.27 -4.92
N ARG A 26 -0.77 29.68 -5.85
CA ARG A 26 -2.19 29.94 -5.56
C ARG A 26 -2.97 28.66 -5.28
N LEU A 27 -2.66 27.58 -5.98
CA LEU A 27 -3.23 26.26 -5.72
C LEU A 27 -2.78 25.73 -4.37
N GLN A 28 -1.50 25.90 -4.01
CA GLN A 28 -0.99 25.50 -2.70
C GLN A 28 -1.61 26.35 -1.56
N GLN A 29 -1.78 27.66 -1.77
CA GLN A 29 -2.49 28.51 -0.81
C GLN A 29 -3.95 28.08 -0.63
N LEU A 30 -4.63 27.74 -1.72
CA LEU A 30 -6.01 27.26 -1.73
C LEU A 30 -6.13 25.95 -0.94
N SER A 31 -5.30 24.97 -1.24
CA SER A 31 -5.20 23.68 -0.57
C SER A 31 -5.04 23.86 0.96
N ARG A 32 -4.05 24.63 1.40
CA ARG A 32 -3.82 24.90 2.82
C ARG A 32 -5.01 25.57 3.51
N ARG A 33 -5.62 26.56 2.89
CA ARG A 33 -6.73 27.32 3.48
C ARG A 33 -8.04 26.55 3.53
N LEU A 34 -8.24 25.63 2.60
CA LEU A 34 -9.41 24.75 2.58
C LEU A 34 -9.20 23.50 3.44
N GLY A 35 -7.97 23.24 3.92
CA GLY A 35 -7.63 22.02 4.66
C GLY A 35 -7.71 20.76 3.80
N MET A 36 -7.45 20.91 2.50
CA MET A 36 -7.49 19.83 1.50
C MET A 36 -6.07 19.55 0.98
N ARG A 37 -5.79 18.35 0.57
CA ARG A 37 -4.54 18.04 -0.14
C ARG A 37 -4.58 18.60 -1.57
N MET A 38 -3.40 18.88 -2.13
CA MET A 38 -3.31 19.38 -3.51
C MET A 38 -4.00 18.44 -4.51
N SER A 39 -3.83 17.13 -4.35
CA SER A 39 -4.48 16.10 -5.17
C SER A 39 -6.02 16.14 -5.10
N GLU A 40 -6.58 16.54 -3.97
CA GLU A 40 -8.03 16.66 -3.78
C GLU A 40 -8.62 17.86 -4.53
N LEU A 41 -7.79 18.89 -4.84
CA LEU A 41 -8.23 20.01 -5.67
C LEU A 41 -8.44 19.64 -7.14
N PHE A 42 -7.77 18.58 -7.59
CA PHE A 42 -7.84 18.09 -8.98
C PHE A 42 -8.65 16.80 -9.10
N ALA A 43 -9.09 16.23 -7.97
CA ALA A 43 -10.03 15.13 -8.01
C ALA A 43 -11.32 15.66 -8.68
N GLU A 44 -11.72 15.03 -9.78
CA GLU A 44 -13.10 15.21 -10.25
C GLU A 44 -14.00 14.97 -9.05
N SER A 45 -14.92 15.92 -8.79
CA SER A 45 -15.94 15.73 -7.77
C SER A 45 -16.66 14.42 -8.10
N GLN A 46 -16.19 13.35 -7.45
CA GLN A 46 -17.04 12.20 -7.30
C GLN A 46 -18.16 12.73 -6.41
N ASP A 47 -19.27 13.16 -7.03
CA ASP A 47 -20.55 13.12 -6.35
C ASP A 47 -20.53 11.82 -5.59
N GLU A 48 -20.67 11.88 -4.26
CA GLU A 48 -20.86 10.69 -3.43
C GLU A 48 -22.22 10.06 -3.83
N ALA A 49 -22.23 9.52 -5.04
CA ALA A 49 -23.21 8.51 -5.37
C ALA A 49 -22.99 7.43 -4.30
N PRO A 50 -24.02 7.01 -3.58
CA PRO A 50 -23.91 5.97 -2.58
C PRO A 50 -23.12 4.84 -3.23
N PRO A 51 -22.10 4.25 -2.55
CA PRO A 51 -21.13 3.38 -3.18
C PRO A 51 -21.85 2.35 -4.01
N ALA A 52 -21.76 2.48 -5.33
CA ALA A 52 -22.42 1.56 -6.23
C ALA A 52 -21.96 0.17 -5.82
N VAL A 53 -22.88 -0.70 -5.48
CA VAL A 53 -22.55 -2.09 -5.14
C VAL A 53 -21.82 -2.67 -6.33
N THR A 54 -20.51 -2.74 -6.25
CA THR A 54 -19.69 -3.18 -7.39
C THR A 54 -19.82 -4.69 -7.63
N ALA A 55 -20.39 -5.43 -6.67
CA ALA A 55 -20.59 -6.88 -6.71
C ALA A 55 -19.32 -7.68 -7.12
N ARG A 56 -18.12 -7.09 -6.93
CA ARG A 56 -16.85 -7.73 -7.27
C ARG A 56 -16.60 -8.91 -6.34
N ARG A 57 -16.19 -10.01 -6.91
CA ARG A 57 -15.82 -11.23 -6.17
C ARG A 57 -14.62 -11.88 -6.83
N SER A 58 -13.65 -12.31 -6.04
CA SER A 58 -12.56 -13.19 -6.44
C SER A 58 -12.67 -14.49 -5.64
N VAL A 59 -12.43 -15.60 -6.28
CA VAL A 59 -12.36 -16.93 -5.66
C VAL A 59 -11.16 -17.64 -6.27
N GLY A 60 -10.25 -18.10 -5.43
CA GLY A 60 -9.03 -18.77 -5.89
C GLY A 60 -8.38 -19.58 -4.79
N ASP A 61 -7.20 -20.07 -5.09
CA ASP A 61 -6.33 -20.80 -4.18
C ASP A 61 -4.87 -20.28 -4.30
N LYS A 62 -4.02 -20.66 -3.35
CA LYS A 62 -2.61 -20.24 -3.31
C LYS A 62 -1.84 -20.73 -4.55
N GLU A 63 -2.14 -21.91 -5.07
CA GLU A 63 -1.39 -22.54 -6.18
C GLU A 63 -1.56 -21.79 -7.49
N ARG A 64 -2.71 -21.12 -7.67
CA ARG A 64 -3.00 -20.28 -8.85
C ARG A 64 -2.67 -18.81 -8.65
N SER A 65 -2.14 -18.44 -7.49
CA SER A 65 -1.75 -17.07 -7.21
C SER A 65 -0.52 -16.65 -8.01
N VAL A 66 -0.32 -15.35 -8.18
CA VAL A 66 0.89 -14.82 -8.82
C VAL A 66 2.02 -14.87 -7.81
N ARG A 67 3.07 -15.66 -8.11
CA ARG A 67 4.24 -15.81 -7.26
C ARG A 67 5.34 -14.86 -7.69
N VAL A 68 5.92 -14.14 -6.71
CA VAL A 68 7.12 -13.31 -6.87
C VAL A 68 8.16 -13.77 -5.86
N GLU A 69 9.31 -14.19 -6.35
CA GLU A 69 10.45 -14.61 -5.52
C GLU A 69 11.39 -13.43 -5.29
N THR A 70 11.83 -13.27 -4.05
CA THR A 70 12.89 -12.34 -3.66
C THR A 70 13.93 -13.10 -2.82
N PRO A 71 15.09 -12.53 -2.53
CA PRO A 71 16.06 -13.18 -1.65
C PRO A 71 15.51 -13.55 -0.27
N ASN A 72 14.62 -12.73 0.27
CA ASN A 72 14.10 -12.85 1.63
C ASN A 72 12.74 -13.57 1.71
N TYR A 73 11.88 -13.40 0.68
CA TYR A 73 10.49 -13.80 0.69
C TYR A 73 10.05 -14.44 -0.63
N ASP A 74 9.09 -15.36 -0.55
CA ASP A 74 8.25 -15.74 -1.68
C ASP A 74 6.86 -15.18 -1.43
N TYR A 75 6.42 -14.25 -2.27
CA TYR A 75 5.10 -13.66 -2.22
C TYR A 75 4.15 -14.41 -3.12
N TYR A 76 2.96 -14.72 -2.63
CA TYR A 76 1.85 -15.30 -3.37
C TYR A 76 0.70 -14.29 -3.34
N TYR A 77 0.62 -13.44 -4.36
CA TYR A 77 -0.39 -12.38 -4.44
C TYR A 77 -1.75 -12.95 -4.81
N LEU A 78 -2.74 -12.69 -3.95
CA LEU A 78 -4.10 -13.20 -4.11
C LEU A 78 -4.99 -12.17 -4.82
N CYS A 79 -6.08 -12.65 -5.47
CA CYS A 79 -7.09 -11.79 -6.11
C CYS A 79 -6.50 -10.81 -7.13
N THR A 80 -5.49 -11.21 -7.89
CA THR A 80 -4.76 -10.33 -8.82
C THR A 80 -5.61 -9.88 -10.01
N GLU A 81 -6.66 -10.59 -10.36
CA GLU A 81 -7.62 -10.24 -11.41
C GLU A 81 -8.51 -9.04 -11.04
N LEU A 82 -8.63 -8.71 -9.73
CA LEU A 82 -9.39 -7.55 -9.29
C LEU A 82 -8.56 -6.28 -9.39
N ARG A 83 -8.99 -5.33 -10.22
CA ARG A 83 -8.39 -4.00 -10.33
C ARG A 83 -8.92 -3.06 -9.25
N ARG A 84 -8.17 -1.99 -8.93
CA ARG A 84 -8.54 -0.95 -7.95
C ARG A 84 -8.96 -1.54 -6.60
N LYS A 85 -8.15 -2.43 -6.08
CA LYS A 85 -8.31 -2.97 -4.72
C LYS A 85 -7.80 -1.94 -3.70
N ARG A 86 -8.49 -1.84 -2.57
CA ARG A 86 -8.01 -1.07 -1.40
C ARG A 86 -7.13 -1.91 -0.48
N MET A 87 -7.15 -3.23 -0.65
CA MET A 87 -6.35 -4.18 0.11
C MET A 87 -5.65 -5.11 -0.85
N ILE A 88 -4.40 -5.43 -0.54
CA ILE A 88 -3.60 -6.44 -1.24
C ILE A 88 -3.39 -7.62 -0.30
N PRO A 89 -4.22 -8.66 -0.36
CA PRO A 89 -3.96 -9.87 0.38
C PRO A 89 -2.83 -10.66 -0.30
N VAL A 90 -1.87 -11.10 0.51
CA VAL A 90 -0.71 -11.86 0.06
C VAL A 90 -0.35 -12.94 1.08
N ILE A 91 -0.08 -14.16 0.62
CA ILE A 91 0.58 -15.15 1.44
C ILE A 91 2.08 -14.99 1.21
N THR A 92 2.83 -14.86 2.29
CA THR A 92 4.27 -14.67 2.23
C THR A 92 4.98 -15.81 2.94
N ARG A 93 5.82 -16.53 2.21
CA ARG A 93 6.78 -17.47 2.79
C ARG A 93 8.05 -16.72 3.11
N ILE A 94 8.41 -16.69 4.37
CA ILE A 94 9.59 -15.99 4.88
C ILE A 94 10.75 -16.96 4.94
N ARG A 95 11.92 -16.52 4.43
CA ARG A 95 13.16 -17.32 4.43
C ARG A 95 14.32 -16.64 5.14
N ALA A 96 14.32 -15.32 5.17
CA ALA A 96 15.36 -14.56 5.87
C ALA A 96 15.35 -14.89 7.36
N LYS A 97 16.51 -15.22 7.91
CA LYS A 97 16.67 -15.66 9.31
C LYS A 97 17.36 -14.60 10.17
N THR A 98 18.10 -13.69 9.59
CA THR A 98 18.83 -12.65 10.32
C THR A 98 18.67 -11.27 9.67
N SER A 99 18.86 -10.21 10.45
CA SER A 99 18.83 -8.84 9.95
C SER A 99 19.93 -8.59 8.91
N GLU A 100 21.10 -9.22 9.06
CA GLU A 100 22.20 -9.10 8.10
C GLU A 100 21.82 -9.74 6.75
N GLN A 101 21.14 -10.88 6.76
CA GLN A 101 20.64 -11.51 5.54
C GLN A 101 19.54 -10.67 4.90
N PHE A 102 18.69 -10.07 5.72
CA PHE A 102 17.56 -9.27 5.24
C PHE A 102 18.04 -7.97 4.57
N GLY A 103 18.99 -7.28 5.20
CA GLY A 103 19.49 -5.98 4.77
C GLY A 103 18.72 -4.81 5.41
N GLU A 104 18.48 -3.77 4.63
CA GLU A 104 17.78 -2.58 5.11
C GLU A 104 16.29 -2.86 5.36
N LEU A 105 15.73 -2.21 6.39
CA LEU A 105 14.30 -2.27 6.68
C LEU A 105 13.49 -1.70 5.52
N VAL A 106 12.38 -2.34 5.21
CA VAL A 106 11.48 -1.90 4.14
C VAL A 106 10.55 -0.83 4.67
N HIS A 107 10.33 0.21 3.85
CA HIS A 107 9.38 1.29 4.11
C HIS A 107 8.44 1.43 2.93
N HIS A 108 7.14 1.57 3.16
CA HIS A 108 6.19 1.96 2.13
C HIS A 108 4.98 2.67 2.73
N THR A 109 4.21 3.38 1.92
CA THR A 109 3.01 4.07 2.39
C THR A 109 1.90 3.06 2.68
N GLY A 110 1.06 3.39 3.67
CA GLY A 110 -0.10 2.58 4.03
C GLY A 110 0.09 1.80 5.32
N GLU A 111 -0.66 0.76 5.45
CA GLU A 111 -0.79 -0.06 6.66
C GLU A 111 -0.67 -1.54 6.29
N GLU A 112 -0.13 -2.33 7.21
CA GLU A 112 -0.06 -3.78 7.08
C GLU A 112 -0.69 -4.49 8.27
N PHE A 113 -1.45 -5.52 7.96
CA PHE A 113 -1.87 -6.54 8.91
C PHE A 113 -1.21 -7.87 8.53
N ILE A 114 -0.49 -8.47 9.48
CA ILE A 114 0.19 -9.76 9.32
C ILE A 114 -0.38 -10.76 10.31
N PHE A 115 -0.78 -11.93 9.81
CA PHE A 115 -1.25 -13.06 10.61
C PHE A 115 -0.39 -14.29 10.33
N VAL A 116 0.17 -14.92 11.38
CA VAL A 116 1.03 -16.09 11.23
C VAL A 116 0.19 -17.33 10.96
N LEU A 117 0.39 -17.93 9.78
CA LEU A 117 -0.29 -19.15 9.34
C LEU A 117 0.47 -20.41 9.76
N LYS A 118 1.82 -20.35 9.70
CA LYS A 118 2.69 -21.49 10.01
C LYS A 118 4.04 -21.04 10.53
N GLY A 119 4.56 -21.74 11.52
CA GLY A 119 5.87 -21.46 12.10
C GLY A 119 5.86 -20.28 13.04
N ARG A 120 7.00 -19.60 13.16
CA ARG A 120 7.18 -18.42 14.01
C ARG A 120 8.01 -17.39 13.30
N ILE A 121 7.68 -16.11 13.50
CA ILE A 121 8.39 -14.98 12.94
C ILE A 121 8.92 -14.06 14.02
N VAL A 122 10.01 -13.35 13.74
CA VAL A 122 10.45 -12.17 14.47
C VAL A 122 10.12 -10.95 13.63
N VAL A 123 9.39 -10.02 14.20
CA VAL A 123 9.07 -8.74 13.57
C VAL A 123 10.05 -7.69 14.12
N ASN A 124 10.90 -7.18 13.26
CA ASN A 124 11.79 -6.05 13.54
C ASN A 124 11.16 -4.78 13.00
N THR A 125 11.12 -3.75 13.82
CA THR A 125 10.62 -2.42 13.43
C THR A 125 11.58 -1.34 13.89
N GLU A 126 11.48 -0.17 13.26
CA GLU A 126 12.39 0.97 13.53
C GLU A 126 12.24 1.53 14.95
N PHE A 127 11.02 1.49 15.52
CA PHE A 127 10.70 2.20 16.77
C PHE A 127 10.38 1.31 17.96
N TYR A 128 10.28 0.00 17.78
CA TYR A 128 9.91 -0.94 18.84
C TYR A 128 10.93 -2.07 18.93
N ASP A 129 11.07 -2.64 20.12
CA ASP A 129 11.84 -3.85 20.31
C ASP A 129 11.26 -5.00 19.46
N PRO A 130 12.14 -5.90 18.96
CA PRO A 130 11.69 -7.04 18.19
C PRO A 130 10.65 -7.88 18.94
N VAL A 131 9.59 -8.29 18.27
CA VAL A 131 8.56 -9.17 18.82
C VAL A 131 8.51 -10.48 18.05
N THR A 132 8.39 -11.60 18.79
CA THR A 132 8.21 -12.93 18.19
C THR A 132 6.74 -13.28 18.18
N LEU A 133 6.23 -13.71 17.02
CA LEU A 133 4.85 -14.15 16.83
C LEU A 133 4.83 -15.60 16.36
N GLY A 134 3.95 -16.40 16.96
CA GLY A 134 3.67 -17.78 16.58
C GLY A 134 2.38 -17.96 15.80
N GLU A 135 2.06 -19.19 15.44
CA GLU A 135 0.82 -19.54 14.72
C GLU A 135 -0.41 -19.00 15.42
N GLY A 136 -1.30 -18.33 14.67
CA GLY A 136 -2.52 -17.71 15.19
C GLY A 136 -2.32 -16.32 15.78
N GLU A 137 -1.08 -15.86 15.91
CA GLU A 137 -0.78 -14.50 16.38
C GLU A 137 -0.65 -13.52 15.20
N PHE A 138 -0.80 -12.24 15.50
CA PHE A 138 -0.82 -11.20 14.47
C PHE A 138 -0.20 -9.89 14.95
N ILE A 139 0.11 -9.05 13.99
CA ILE A 139 0.52 -7.66 14.19
C ILE A 139 -0.14 -6.75 13.15
N TYR A 140 -0.38 -5.51 13.54
CA TYR A 140 -0.79 -4.42 12.67
C TYR A 140 0.21 -3.29 12.81
N ILE A 141 0.70 -2.75 11.70
CA ILE A 141 1.69 -1.67 11.66
C ILE A 141 1.36 -0.61 10.62
N ASP A 142 1.82 0.61 10.88
CA ASP A 142 2.02 1.63 9.86
C ASP A 142 3.27 1.27 9.06
N SER A 143 3.13 1.02 7.76
CA SER A 143 4.22 0.56 6.89
C SER A 143 5.22 1.66 6.52
N THR A 144 4.94 2.91 6.87
CA THR A 144 5.92 4.01 6.81
C THR A 144 7.02 3.87 7.85
N MET A 145 6.78 3.11 8.91
CA MET A 145 7.80 2.66 9.86
C MET A 145 8.62 1.55 9.22
N GLY A 146 9.95 1.67 9.27
CA GLY A 146 10.85 0.61 8.77
C GLY A 146 10.57 -0.73 9.45
N HIS A 147 10.42 -1.79 8.65
CA HIS A 147 10.05 -3.10 9.17
C HIS A 147 10.69 -4.24 8.39
N ALA A 148 10.82 -5.39 9.05
CA ALA A 148 11.26 -6.66 8.46
C ALA A 148 10.63 -7.84 9.22
N TYR A 149 10.34 -8.91 8.50
CA TYR A 149 9.86 -10.16 9.04
C TYR A 149 10.92 -11.24 8.83
N LEU A 150 11.36 -11.87 9.90
CA LEU A 150 12.39 -12.91 9.89
C LEU A 150 11.82 -14.21 10.41
N VAL A 151 12.38 -15.34 9.99
CA VAL A 151 12.07 -16.63 10.58
C VAL A 151 12.66 -16.68 11.99
N ALA A 152 11.86 -17.03 12.99
CA ALA A 152 12.35 -17.16 14.35
C ALA A 152 13.27 -18.39 14.53
N GLU A 153 14.14 -18.31 15.52
CA GLU A 153 15.06 -19.39 15.86
C GLU A 153 14.31 -20.72 16.08
N GLY A 154 14.88 -21.80 15.55
CA GLY A 154 14.31 -23.15 15.63
C GLY A 154 13.25 -23.45 14.54
N CYS A 155 13.00 -22.53 13.63
CA CYS A 155 12.17 -22.76 12.45
C CYS A 155 13.02 -22.70 11.18
N ASP A 156 12.67 -23.48 10.16
CA ASP A 156 13.33 -23.43 8.85
C ASP A 156 12.69 -22.39 7.94
N GLU A 157 11.39 -22.23 8.04
CA GLU A 157 10.57 -21.28 7.29
C GLU A 157 9.34 -20.88 8.12
N ALA A 158 8.73 -19.78 7.74
CA ALA A 158 7.43 -19.38 8.26
C ALA A 158 6.53 -18.90 7.14
N GLU A 159 5.22 -19.02 7.33
CA GLU A 159 4.23 -18.54 6.38
C GLU A 159 3.24 -17.61 7.09
N VAL A 160 2.97 -16.45 6.46
CA VAL A 160 2.05 -15.45 6.98
C VAL A 160 1.03 -15.05 5.94
N LEU A 161 -0.16 -14.65 6.38
CA LEU A 161 -1.09 -13.88 5.57
C LEU A 161 -0.84 -12.39 5.86
N GLY A 162 -0.40 -11.67 4.85
CA GLY A 162 -0.30 -10.22 4.86
C GLY A 162 -1.50 -9.59 4.16
N VAL A 163 -1.98 -8.48 4.71
CA VAL A 163 -2.94 -7.61 4.04
C VAL A 163 -2.39 -6.20 4.09
N MET A 164 -1.90 -5.73 2.94
CA MET A 164 -1.40 -4.36 2.79
C MET A 164 -2.51 -3.46 2.28
N SER A 165 -2.59 -2.26 2.80
CA SER A 165 -3.49 -1.22 2.29
C SER A 165 -2.71 0.06 2.03
N SER A 166 -3.02 0.74 0.95
CA SER A 166 -2.49 2.06 0.67
C SER A 166 -3.60 2.94 0.10
N SER A 167 -3.59 4.19 0.51
CA SER A 167 -4.39 5.24 -0.12
C SER A 167 -3.74 5.78 -1.40
N ASP A 168 -2.51 5.34 -1.68
CA ASP A 168 -1.74 5.77 -2.84
C ASP A 168 -1.93 4.79 -4.00
N GLU A 169 -2.64 5.24 -5.04
CA GLU A 169 -2.86 4.43 -6.24
C GLU A 169 -1.56 4.12 -6.99
N GLU A 170 -0.54 4.99 -6.91
CA GLU A 170 0.76 4.78 -7.56
C GLU A 170 1.54 3.66 -6.87
N LEU A 171 1.52 3.59 -5.53
CA LEU A 171 2.12 2.49 -4.79
C LEU A 171 1.41 1.17 -5.07
N MET A 172 0.06 1.19 -5.10
CA MET A 172 -0.73 0.02 -5.47
C MET A 172 -0.39 -0.47 -6.88
N GLN A 173 -0.16 0.46 -7.82
CA GLN A 173 0.29 0.13 -9.17
C GLN A 173 1.74 -0.34 -9.18
N SER A 174 2.63 0.24 -8.38
CA SER A 174 4.04 -0.17 -8.27
C SER A 174 4.17 -1.58 -7.69
N LEU A 175 3.45 -1.89 -6.62
CA LEU A 175 3.40 -3.25 -6.06
C LEU A 175 2.83 -4.26 -7.06
N MET A 176 1.91 -3.83 -7.91
CA MET A 176 1.37 -4.67 -8.98
C MET A 176 2.28 -4.74 -10.22
N SER A 177 3.08 -3.73 -10.51
CA SER A 177 4.01 -3.70 -11.67
C SER A 177 5.29 -4.53 -11.44
N LEU A 178 5.66 -4.78 -10.19
CA LEU A 178 6.67 -5.81 -9.86
C LEU A 178 6.30 -7.19 -10.43
N HIS A 179 5.04 -7.40 -10.80
CA HIS A 179 4.56 -8.58 -11.49
C HIS A 179 5.01 -8.68 -12.97
N ASP A 180 5.02 -7.55 -13.69
CA ASP A 180 5.33 -7.57 -15.12
C ASP A 180 6.82 -7.79 -15.41
N GLU A 181 7.70 -7.36 -14.52
CA GLU A 181 9.15 -7.55 -14.67
C GLU A 181 9.58 -8.98 -14.31
N GLY A 182 9.00 -9.59 -13.26
CA GLY A 182 9.25 -10.99 -12.91
C GLY A 182 8.75 -11.98 -13.95
N ALA A 183 7.60 -11.71 -14.59
CA ALA A 183 7.03 -12.55 -15.62
C ALA A 183 7.82 -12.50 -16.96
N ARG A 184 8.58 -11.43 -17.21
CA ARG A 184 9.44 -11.27 -18.40
C ARG A 184 10.80 -11.94 -18.24
N SER A 185 11.33 -12.03 -17.03
CA SER A 185 12.64 -12.66 -16.76
C SER A 185 12.59 -14.20 -16.71
N GLY A 186 11.42 -14.80 -16.58
CA GLY A 186 11.22 -16.25 -16.55
C GLY A 186 10.95 -16.92 -17.92
N ARG A 187 11.12 -16.18 -19.04
CA ARG A 187 10.99 -16.68 -20.41
C ARG A 187 12.25 -16.47 -21.23
N MET A 188 13.40 -16.88 -20.70
CA MET A 188 14.59 -17.16 -21.52
C MET A 188 15.16 -18.54 -21.17
#